data_9f78d86d5f8e772e75213361ab191583
#
_entry.id   9f78d86d5f8e772e75213361ab191583
#
_cell.length_a   1.000
_cell.length_b   1.000
_cell.length_c   1.000
_cell.angle_alpha   90.00
_cell.angle_beta   90.00
_cell.angle_gamma   90.00
#
_symmetry.space_group_name_H-M   'P 1'
#
loop_
_entity.id
_entity.type
_entity.pdbx_description
1 polymer ?
#
loop_
_entity_poly.entity_id
_entity_poly.type
_entity_poly.pdbx_seq_one_letter_code
_entity_poly.pdbx_strand_id
1 'polypeptide(L)'
;MRGTKLEAWRVPPIWNDLRENSLSVPEGSSVPQKQQDLLKATLAVLESIAKDVRGGLLETVGVESSLSMDDGSCAVVLELPDGTDNELVARAIDAENVEAWRDADGKVRVAIGPWYSTKDVDQTVLCTIKVIHVLLGIHATDTEKPLTLKQKLLKSIADIIEIQKGSKK
;
A
#
# COMPACT_ATOMS: atom_id res chain seq x y z
N MET A 1 23.69 -1.61 3.42
CA MET A 1 23.15 -1.22 2.10
C MET A 1 21.75 -0.69 2.34
N ARG A 2 21.45 0.55 1.95
CA ARG A 2 20.06 1.01 1.91
C ARG A 2 19.38 0.24 0.78
N GLY A 3 18.31 -0.50 1.08
CA GLY A 3 17.52 -1.17 0.07
C GLY A 3 16.99 -0.17 -0.95
N THR A 4 16.73 -0.63 -2.18
CA THR A 4 16.09 0.19 -3.20
C THR A 4 14.71 0.60 -2.70
N LYS A 5 14.36 1.88 -2.85
CA LYS A 5 13.04 2.39 -2.47
C LYS A 5 11.95 1.69 -3.26
N LEU A 6 10.88 1.28 -2.60
CA LEU A 6 9.69 0.73 -3.26
C LEU A 6 8.88 1.89 -3.83
N GLU A 7 8.82 1.98 -5.16
CA GLU A 7 8.18 3.07 -5.89
C GLU A 7 6.84 2.64 -6.49
N ALA A 8 5.97 3.62 -6.70
CA ALA A 8 4.69 3.40 -7.36
C ALA A 8 4.88 3.12 -8.86
N TRP A 9 4.06 2.23 -9.39
CA TRP A 9 3.91 2.10 -10.83
C TRP A 9 3.27 3.36 -11.40
N ARG A 10 3.93 3.95 -12.40
CA ARG A 10 3.40 5.10 -13.12
C ARG A 10 2.42 4.61 -14.18
N VAL A 11 1.17 5.02 -14.03
CA VAL A 11 0.07 4.57 -14.89
C VAL A 11 0.23 5.15 -16.29
N PRO A 12 0.27 4.33 -17.36
CA PRO A 12 0.35 4.86 -18.73
C PRO A 12 -0.87 5.70 -19.09
N PRO A 13 -0.73 6.76 -19.91
CA PRO A 13 -1.86 7.64 -20.32
C PRO A 13 -3.06 6.89 -20.90
N ILE A 14 -2.82 5.80 -21.63
CA ILE A 14 -3.88 4.96 -22.20
C ILE A 14 -4.73 4.23 -21.16
N TRP A 15 -4.30 4.20 -19.91
CA TRP A 15 -5.02 3.53 -18.84
C TRP A 15 -6.43 4.06 -18.62
N ASN A 16 -6.62 5.38 -18.71
CA ASN A 16 -7.92 6.01 -18.56
C ASN A 16 -8.89 5.55 -19.64
N ASP A 17 -8.44 5.49 -20.89
CA ASP A 17 -9.25 5.02 -22.01
C ASP A 17 -9.67 3.55 -21.83
N LEU A 18 -8.75 2.71 -21.33
CA LEU A 18 -9.04 1.30 -21.03
C LEU A 18 -10.04 1.17 -19.88
N ARG A 19 -9.91 1.98 -18.84
CA ARG A 19 -10.79 1.95 -17.67
C ARG A 19 -12.21 2.42 -18.00
N GLU A 20 -12.34 3.51 -18.73
CA GLU A 20 -13.64 4.06 -19.17
C GLU A 20 -14.41 3.06 -20.04
N ASN A 21 -13.72 2.25 -20.82
CA ASN A 21 -14.29 1.25 -21.69
C ASN A 21 -14.33 -0.16 -21.10
N SER A 22 -14.39 -0.29 -19.76
CA SER A 22 -14.41 -1.58 -19.04
C SER A 22 -13.27 -2.51 -19.46
N LEU A 23 -12.06 -1.96 -19.63
CA LEU A 23 -10.86 -2.64 -20.14
C LEU A 23 -11.00 -3.19 -21.57
N SER A 24 -12.02 -2.80 -22.28
CA SER A 24 -12.13 -2.99 -23.73
C SER A 24 -11.53 -1.77 -24.42
N VAL A 25 -10.81 -1.99 -25.51
CA VAL A 25 -10.34 -0.87 -26.33
C VAL A 25 -11.41 -0.55 -27.34
N PRO A 26 -11.76 0.74 -27.53
CA PRO A 26 -12.71 1.16 -28.56
C PRO A 26 -12.30 0.63 -29.93
N GLU A 27 -13.30 0.25 -30.76
CA GLU A 27 -13.05 -0.07 -32.17
C GLU A 27 -12.34 1.11 -32.83
N GLY A 28 -11.22 0.83 -33.50
CA GLY A 28 -10.40 1.86 -34.15
C GLY A 28 -9.26 2.42 -33.32
N SER A 29 -9.06 1.93 -32.11
CA SER A 29 -7.86 2.29 -31.29
C SER A 29 -6.57 1.87 -31.97
N SER A 30 -5.57 2.76 -31.98
CA SER A 30 -4.23 2.50 -32.50
C SER A 30 -3.37 1.62 -31.60
N VAL A 31 -3.90 1.19 -30.44
CA VAL A 31 -3.15 0.40 -29.46
C VAL A 31 -3.10 -1.06 -29.87
N PRO A 32 -1.91 -1.64 -30.06
CA PRO A 32 -1.77 -3.04 -30.41
C PRO A 32 -2.39 -3.98 -29.36
N GLN A 33 -3.05 -5.06 -29.82
CA GLN A 33 -3.71 -6.04 -28.94
C GLN A 33 -2.79 -6.56 -27.84
N LYS A 34 -1.52 -6.85 -28.16
CA LYS A 34 -0.53 -7.31 -27.17
C LYS A 34 -0.30 -6.33 -26.04
N GLN A 35 -0.34 -5.02 -26.33
CA GLN A 35 -0.20 -3.99 -25.31
C GLN A 35 -1.43 -3.94 -24.40
N GLN A 36 -2.61 -4.11 -24.96
CA GLN A 36 -3.85 -4.21 -24.19
C GLN A 36 -3.84 -5.41 -23.24
N ASP A 37 -3.44 -6.57 -23.76
CA ASP A 37 -3.35 -7.81 -22.98
C ASP A 37 -2.33 -7.68 -21.83
N LEU A 38 -1.20 -7.01 -22.10
CA LEU A 38 -0.20 -6.71 -21.08
C LEU A 38 -0.77 -5.81 -19.97
N LEU A 39 -1.48 -4.75 -20.34
CA LEU A 39 -2.08 -3.83 -19.37
C LEU A 39 -3.14 -4.52 -18.52
N LYS A 40 -3.98 -5.38 -19.11
CA LYS A 40 -4.95 -6.20 -18.36
C LYS A 40 -4.27 -7.16 -17.38
N ALA A 41 -3.19 -7.82 -17.82
CA ALA A 41 -2.42 -8.70 -16.94
C ALA A 41 -1.76 -7.92 -15.80
N THR A 42 -1.23 -6.73 -16.10
CA THR A 42 -0.64 -5.84 -15.09
C THR A 42 -1.68 -5.41 -14.06
N LEU A 43 -2.90 -5.08 -14.48
CA LEU A 43 -3.99 -4.75 -13.56
C LEU A 43 -4.29 -5.91 -12.60
N ALA A 44 -4.44 -7.12 -13.12
CA ALA A 44 -4.73 -8.29 -12.30
C ALA A 44 -3.63 -8.52 -11.24
N VAL A 45 -2.36 -8.31 -11.59
CA VAL A 45 -1.24 -8.38 -10.64
C VAL A 45 -1.35 -7.28 -9.58
N LEU A 46 -1.62 -6.04 -9.99
CA LEU A 46 -1.75 -4.91 -9.06
C LEU A 46 -2.93 -5.09 -8.10
N GLU A 47 -4.06 -5.59 -8.57
CA GLU A 47 -5.23 -5.90 -7.73
C GLU A 47 -4.89 -6.98 -6.69
N SER A 48 -4.13 -8.01 -7.07
CA SER A 48 -3.67 -9.03 -6.13
C SER A 48 -2.74 -8.46 -5.07
N ILE A 49 -1.75 -7.66 -5.48
CA ILE A 49 -0.81 -6.98 -4.56
C ILE A 49 -1.57 -6.04 -3.61
N ALA A 50 -2.46 -5.21 -4.16
CA ALA A 50 -3.28 -4.30 -3.36
C ALA A 50 -4.15 -5.04 -2.34
N LYS A 51 -4.73 -6.17 -2.73
CA LYS A 51 -5.52 -7.03 -1.83
C LYS A 51 -4.69 -7.51 -0.65
N ASP A 52 -3.46 -7.96 -0.90
CA ASP A 52 -2.57 -8.45 0.15
C ASP A 52 -2.12 -7.31 1.08
N VAL A 53 -1.75 -6.14 0.54
CA VAL A 53 -1.39 -4.96 1.35
C VAL A 53 -2.58 -4.51 2.20
N ARG A 54 -3.76 -4.34 1.60
CA ARG A 54 -4.98 -3.92 2.28
C ARG A 54 -5.41 -4.90 3.37
N GLY A 55 -5.35 -6.21 3.05
CA GLY A 55 -5.63 -7.27 4.01
C GLY A 55 -4.70 -7.21 5.22
N GLY A 56 -3.41 -7.04 5.01
CA GLY A 56 -2.43 -6.91 6.08
C GLY A 56 -2.66 -5.69 6.98
N LEU A 57 -3.03 -4.55 6.40
CA LEU A 57 -3.35 -3.32 7.15
C LEU A 57 -4.65 -3.48 7.96
N LEU A 58 -5.70 -3.98 7.32
CA LEU A 58 -6.99 -4.19 7.98
C LEU A 58 -6.89 -5.20 9.14
N GLU A 59 -6.24 -6.35 8.90
CA GLU A 59 -6.11 -7.41 9.91
C GLU A 59 -5.22 -7.01 11.09
N THR A 60 -4.25 -6.13 10.87
CA THR A 60 -3.26 -5.80 11.91
C THR A 60 -3.61 -4.55 12.69
N VAL A 61 -4.00 -3.48 12.02
CA VAL A 61 -4.26 -2.17 12.66
C VAL A 61 -5.68 -1.65 12.42
N GLY A 62 -6.55 -2.43 11.76
CA GLY A 62 -7.93 -2.06 11.51
C GLY A 62 -8.10 -0.89 10.54
N VAL A 63 -7.06 -0.54 9.76
CA VAL A 63 -7.11 0.56 8.80
C VAL A 63 -7.71 0.07 7.49
N GLU A 64 -8.84 0.62 7.11
CA GLU A 64 -9.43 0.42 5.81
C GLU A 64 -8.66 1.17 4.73
N SER A 65 -8.70 0.65 3.51
CA SER A 65 -7.98 1.23 2.39
C SER A 65 -8.56 0.81 1.05
N SER A 66 -8.24 1.53 -0.01
CA SER A 66 -8.69 1.25 -1.37
C SER A 66 -7.53 1.30 -2.37
N LEU A 67 -7.68 0.63 -3.51
CA LEU A 67 -6.76 0.76 -4.63
C LEU A 67 -7.13 1.98 -5.46
N SER A 68 -6.15 2.82 -5.82
CA SER A 68 -6.35 3.94 -6.73
C SER A 68 -5.22 4.04 -7.76
N MET A 69 -5.60 4.51 -8.96
CA MET A 69 -4.70 4.81 -10.08
C MET A 69 -5.06 6.17 -10.72
N ASP A 70 -5.81 7.01 -9.99
CA ASP A 70 -6.46 8.19 -10.56
C ASP A 70 -5.52 9.37 -10.80
N ASP A 71 -4.44 9.46 -10.03
CA ASP A 71 -3.44 10.53 -10.12
C ASP A 71 -2.19 10.16 -10.95
N GLY A 72 -2.32 9.17 -11.83
CA GLY A 72 -1.24 8.70 -12.68
C GLY A 72 -0.22 7.81 -11.97
N SER A 73 -0.51 7.40 -10.73
CA SER A 73 0.31 6.47 -9.95
C SER A 73 -0.55 5.42 -9.27
N CYS A 74 -0.04 4.17 -9.21
CA CYS A 74 -0.77 3.10 -8.54
C CYS A 74 -0.45 3.10 -7.04
N ALA A 75 -1.47 3.20 -6.21
CA ALA A 75 -1.32 3.26 -4.77
C ALA A 75 -2.49 2.64 -4.01
N VAL A 76 -2.21 2.23 -2.77
CA VAL A 76 -3.21 1.98 -1.75
C VAL A 76 -3.47 3.28 -0.99
N VAL A 77 -4.72 3.72 -0.97
CA VAL A 77 -5.19 4.93 -0.27
C VAL A 77 -5.66 4.54 1.12
N LEU A 78 -5.11 5.16 2.16
CA LEU A 78 -5.43 4.84 3.55
C LEU A 78 -6.61 5.70 4.04
N GLU A 79 -7.57 5.08 4.70
CA GLU A 79 -8.64 5.76 5.44
C GLU A 79 -8.19 5.91 6.91
N LEU A 80 -7.57 7.04 7.22
CA LEU A 80 -7.05 7.34 8.55
C LEU A 80 -8.09 8.13 9.38
N PRO A 81 -8.03 8.06 10.72
CA PRO A 81 -8.94 8.81 11.59
C PRO A 81 -8.91 10.32 11.34
N ASP A 82 -10.05 10.97 11.56
CA ASP A 82 -10.16 12.43 11.46
C ASP A 82 -9.15 13.13 12.38
N GLY A 83 -8.57 14.22 11.89
CA GLY A 83 -7.56 14.97 12.61
C GLY A 83 -6.15 14.42 12.52
N THR A 84 -5.93 13.33 11.76
CA THR A 84 -4.59 12.81 11.47
C THR A 84 -3.80 13.81 10.62
N ASP A 85 -2.55 14.06 10.99
CA ASP A 85 -1.60 14.77 10.12
C ASP A 85 -1.12 13.84 8.99
N ASN A 86 -1.93 13.79 7.91
CA ASN A 86 -1.69 12.92 6.77
C ASN A 86 -0.38 13.23 6.04
N GLU A 87 0.10 14.49 6.06
CA GLU A 87 1.39 14.85 5.50
C GLU A 87 2.54 14.23 6.30
N LEU A 88 2.46 14.28 7.62
CA LEU A 88 3.45 13.67 8.51
C LEU A 88 3.47 12.15 8.35
N VAL A 89 2.29 11.51 8.27
CA VAL A 89 2.18 10.05 8.05
C VAL A 89 2.82 9.66 6.72
N ALA A 90 2.47 10.34 5.63
CA ALA A 90 3.03 10.06 4.30
C ALA A 90 4.57 10.19 4.30
N ARG A 91 5.10 11.28 4.84
CA ARG A 91 6.56 11.51 4.95
C ARG A 91 7.26 10.45 5.80
N ALA A 92 6.63 10.00 6.87
CA ALA A 92 7.20 8.96 7.73
C ALA A 92 7.25 7.59 7.03
N ILE A 93 6.24 7.23 6.25
CA ILE A 93 6.24 6.01 5.43
C ILE A 93 7.31 6.12 4.34
N ASP A 94 7.41 7.27 3.67
CA ASP A 94 8.41 7.54 2.64
C ASP A 94 9.84 7.39 3.16
N ALA A 95 10.09 7.82 4.39
CA ALA A 95 11.38 7.67 5.06
C ALA A 95 11.76 6.20 5.37
N GLU A 96 10.80 5.28 5.39
CA GLU A 96 11.02 3.83 5.57
C GLU A 96 11.26 3.09 4.23
N ASN A 97 11.61 3.80 3.15
CA ASN A 97 11.87 3.29 1.80
C ASN A 97 10.63 2.71 1.07
N VAL A 98 9.45 3.14 1.42
CA VAL A 98 8.21 2.91 0.67
C VAL A 98 7.70 4.26 0.21
N GLU A 99 7.62 4.51 -1.10
CA GLU A 99 7.11 5.77 -1.62
C GLU A 99 5.69 6.02 -1.10
N ALA A 100 5.47 7.15 -0.47
CA ALA A 100 4.17 7.57 0.01
C ALA A 100 4.04 9.09 -0.08
N TRP A 101 2.81 9.55 -0.33
CA TRP A 101 2.51 10.97 -0.49
C TRP A 101 1.10 11.29 -0.02
N ARG A 102 0.84 12.55 0.23
CA ARG A 102 -0.50 13.07 0.43
C ARG A 102 -1.05 13.55 -0.92
N ASP A 103 -2.24 13.09 -1.29
CA ASP A 103 -2.89 13.52 -2.52
C ASP A 103 -3.63 14.87 -2.39
N ALA A 104 -4.26 15.30 -3.50
CA ALA A 104 -5.00 16.57 -3.55
C ALA A 104 -6.22 16.57 -2.61
N ASP A 105 -6.81 15.41 -2.34
CA ASP A 105 -7.95 15.25 -1.42
C ASP A 105 -7.49 15.14 0.04
N GLY A 106 -6.18 15.21 0.27
CA GLY A 106 -5.59 15.15 1.59
C GLY A 106 -5.37 13.75 2.14
N LYS A 107 -5.61 12.70 1.37
CA LYS A 107 -5.44 11.30 1.80
C LYS A 107 -4.00 10.82 1.64
N VAL A 108 -3.60 9.86 2.46
CA VAL A 108 -2.30 9.20 2.35
C VAL A 108 -2.36 8.11 1.31
N ARG A 109 -1.43 8.14 0.35
CA ARG A 109 -1.22 7.13 -0.67
C ARG A 109 0.08 6.40 -0.44
N VAL A 110 0.03 5.09 -0.50
CA VAL A 110 1.19 4.19 -0.34
C VAL A 110 1.41 3.45 -1.65
N ALA A 111 2.61 3.57 -2.18
CA ALA A 111 2.99 3.03 -3.49
C ALA A 111 2.81 1.52 -3.59
N ILE A 112 2.35 1.06 -4.75
CA ILE A 112 2.46 -0.33 -5.19
C ILE A 112 2.88 -0.41 -6.66
N GLY A 113 3.56 -1.50 -7.03
CA GLY A 113 4.01 -1.74 -8.39
C GLY A 113 3.85 -3.21 -8.79
N PRO A 114 3.69 -3.51 -10.09
CA PRO A 114 3.47 -4.88 -10.57
C PRO A 114 4.69 -5.78 -10.41
N TRP A 115 5.85 -5.20 -10.12
CA TRP A 115 7.11 -5.91 -9.83
C TRP A 115 7.29 -6.28 -8.35
N TYR A 116 6.35 -5.90 -7.47
CA TYR A 116 6.46 -6.21 -6.05
C TYR A 116 6.43 -7.72 -5.84
N SER A 117 7.47 -8.21 -5.19
CA SER A 117 7.51 -9.57 -4.65
C SER A 117 6.71 -9.66 -3.35
N THR A 118 6.49 -10.86 -2.86
CA THR A 118 5.88 -11.07 -1.53
C THR A 118 6.63 -10.33 -0.43
N LYS A 119 7.97 -10.28 -0.52
CA LYS A 119 8.82 -9.54 0.42
C LYS A 119 8.57 -8.04 0.38
N ASP A 120 8.36 -7.47 -0.81
CA ASP A 120 8.07 -6.05 -0.97
C ASP A 120 6.68 -5.69 -0.42
N VAL A 121 5.70 -6.57 -0.63
CA VAL A 121 4.37 -6.47 -0.02
C VAL A 121 4.48 -6.49 1.50
N ASP A 122 5.20 -7.44 2.06
CA ASP A 122 5.41 -7.54 3.51
C ASP A 122 6.13 -6.30 4.06
N GLN A 123 7.14 -5.79 3.36
CA GLN A 123 7.82 -4.55 3.74
C GLN A 123 6.86 -3.35 3.71
N THR A 124 6.04 -3.20 2.67
CA THR A 124 5.06 -2.12 2.56
C THR A 124 4.07 -2.14 3.73
N VAL A 125 3.53 -3.32 4.04
CA VAL A 125 2.61 -3.51 5.18
C VAL A 125 3.29 -3.17 6.49
N LEU A 126 4.49 -3.72 6.75
CA LEU A 126 5.23 -3.52 7.99
C LEU A 126 5.61 -2.05 8.23
N CYS A 127 6.13 -1.37 7.21
CA CYS A 127 6.52 0.04 7.32
C CYS A 127 5.29 0.92 7.59
N THR A 128 4.19 0.67 6.89
CA THR A 128 2.94 1.41 7.09
C THR A 128 2.38 1.19 8.50
N ILE A 129 2.30 -0.06 8.97
CA ILE A 129 1.84 -0.39 10.32
C ILE A 129 2.72 0.27 11.38
N LYS A 130 4.04 0.20 11.24
CA LYS A 130 4.99 0.82 12.15
C LYS A 130 4.74 2.31 12.31
N VAL A 131 4.53 3.02 11.19
CA VAL A 131 4.26 4.46 11.20
C VAL A 131 2.92 4.75 11.85
N ILE A 132 1.86 4.03 11.49
CA ILE A 132 0.52 4.17 12.07
C ILE A 132 0.57 3.94 13.58
N HIS A 133 1.23 2.87 14.02
CA HIS A 133 1.39 2.56 15.44
C HIS A 133 2.13 3.67 16.19
N VAL A 134 3.23 4.17 15.64
CA VAL A 134 4.08 5.18 16.30
C VAL A 134 3.42 6.54 16.34
N LEU A 135 2.78 6.98 15.28
CA LEU A 135 2.24 8.34 15.17
C LEU A 135 0.79 8.44 15.69
N LEU A 136 -0.02 7.43 15.47
CA LEU A 136 -1.46 7.47 15.81
C LEU A 136 -1.80 6.68 17.07
N GLY A 137 -0.87 5.89 17.62
CA GLY A 137 -1.13 5.03 18.77
C GLY A 137 -2.14 3.91 18.51
N ILE A 138 -2.40 3.60 17.23
CA ILE A 138 -3.29 2.51 16.85
C ILE A 138 -2.53 1.20 17.01
N HIS A 139 -2.98 0.38 17.95
CA HIS A 139 -2.38 -0.93 18.24
C HIS A 139 -3.05 -2.02 17.42
N ALA A 140 -2.31 -3.12 17.20
CA ALA A 140 -2.86 -4.31 16.58
C ALA A 140 -4.13 -4.76 17.32
N THR A 141 -5.20 -5.00 16.57
CA THR A 141 -6.47 -5.48 17.13
C THR A 141 -6.25 -6.85 17.77
N ASP A 142 -6.53 -6.97 19.07
CA ASP A 142 -6.59 -8.26 19.77
C ASP A 142 -7.81 -9.03 19.25
N THR A 143 -7.63 -9.74 18.14
CA THR A 143 -8.63 -10.69 17.67
C THR A 143 -8.35 -12.04 18.33
N GLU A 144 -9.33 -12.58 19.06
CA GLU A 144 -9.29 -13.91 19.68
C GLU A 144 -9.15 -15.09 18.68
N LYS A 145 -8.88 -14.79 17.40
CA LYS A 145 -8.62 -15.81 16.38
C LYS A 145 -7.17 -16.30 16.44
N PRO A 146 -6.92 -17.58 16.26
CA PRO A 146 -5.55 -18.11 16.24
C PRO A 146 -4.76 -17.41 15.13
N LEU A 147 -3.74 -16.67 15.55
CA LEU A 147 -2.87 -15.89 14.68
C LEU A 147 -2.22 -16.79 13.63
N THR A 148 -2.32 -16.41 12.37
CA THR A 148 -1.53 -17.00 11.29
C THR A 148 -0.03 -16.78 11.56
N LEU A 149 0.84 -17.54 10.91
CA LEU A 149 2.30 -17.39 11.04
C LEU A 149 2.75 -15.95 10.75
N LYS A 150 2.09 -15.29 9.80
CA LYS A 150 2.29 -13.89 9.40
C LYS A 150 1.91 -12.92 10.53
N GLN A 151 0.78 -13.14 11.17
CA GLN A 151 0.30 -12.34 12.31
C GLN A 151 1.19 -12.54 13.56
N LYS A 152 1.71 -13.75 13.78
CA LYS A 152 2.67 -14.01 14.87
C LYS A 152 3.98 -13.25 14.65
N LEU A 153 4.45 -13.17 13.40
CA LEU A 153 5.65 -12.41 13.05
C LEU A 153 5.42 -10.90 13.26
N LEU A 154 4.27 -10.37 12.84
CA LEU A 154 3.89 -8.97 13.04
C LEU A 154 3.77 -8.61 14.53
N LYS A 155 3.14 -9.49 15.32
CA LYS A 155 3.05 -9.32 16.79
C LYS A 155 4.44 -9.32 17.42
N SER A 156 5.32 -10.23 17.02
CA SER A 156 6.70 -10.30 17.54
C SER A 156 7.52 -9.04 17.22
N ILE A 157 7.28 -8.41 16.04
CA ILE A 157 7.94 -7.15 15.66
C ILE A 157 7.38 -5.98 16.46
N ALA A 158 6.07 -5.93 16.70
CA ALA A 158 5.45 -4.92 17.55
C ALA A 158 6.00 -4.99 18.97
N ASP A 159 6.10 -6.20 19.53
CA ASP A 159 6.67 -6.46 20.85
C ASP A 159 8.15 -6.00 20.96
N ILE A 160 8.96 -6.20 19.90
CA ILE A 160 10.36 -5.73 19.84
C ILE A 160 10.43 -4.20 19.84
N ILE A 161 9.52 -3.52 19.13
CA ILE A 161 9.46 -2.05 19.08
C ILE A 161 9.09 -1.48 20.46
N GLU A 162 8.17 -2.11 21.18
CA GLU A 162 7.79 -1.71 22.53
C GLU A 162 8.93 -1.88 23.53
N ILE A 163 9.66 -3.00 23.45
CA ILE A 163 10.86 -3.26 24.31
C ILE A 163 11.94 -2.20 24.08
N GLN A 164 12.18 -1.78 22.83
CA GLN A 164 13.15 -0.72 22.52
C GLN A 164 12.74 0.65 23.07
N LYS A 165 11.42 0.95 23.15
CA LYS A 165 10.93 2.17 23.79
C LYS A 165 11.07 2.14 25.32
N GLY A 166 10.87 0.99 25.94
CA GLY A 166 10.99 0.81 27.39
C GLY A 166 12.42 0.88 27.91
N SER A 167 13.42 0.63 27.07
CA SER A 167 14.85 0.62 27.44
C SER A 167 15.54 2.00 27.41
N LYS A 168 14.81 3.08 27.13
CA LYS A 168 15.32 4.47 27.09
C LYS A 168 14.86 5.32 28.29
N LYS A 169 14.61 4.70 29.43
CA LYS A 169 14.44 5.42 30.69
C LYS A 169 15.66 5.24 31.57
#